data_b7a7502c062c0f38fa443d8f979f8eae
#
_entry.id   b7a7502c062c0f38fa443d8f979f8eae
#
_cell.length_a   1.000
_cell.length_b   1.000
_cell.length_c   1.000
_cell.angle_alpha   90.00
_cell.angle_beta   90.00
_cell.angle_gamma   90.00
#
_symmetry.space_group_name_H-M   'P 1'
#
loop_
_entity.id
_entity.type
_entity.pdbx_description
1 polymer ?
#
loop_
_entity_poly.entity_id
_entity_poly.type
_entity_poly.pdbx_seq_one_letter_code
_entity_poly.pdbx_strand_id
1 'polypeptide(L)'
;MAYLLENNTSKINEDVLRRKEYYQYDLPEDWHDHSEETIIPRFLISKMISDNNYLQFHSYQLFVSNYINPNTPYSRLLMKWQTGTGKSIGALSIALNFIKYFQRESDQGVNTIGSVFIVGFTSHIFRNELLRFPEFGIISRVELNKLATLKKMAYNGTKFDKENLQEFLMKIKKRFNNRMNNGFFQFIGYKKLVNMIFILVDPNVNISNLDEDGIKKAIDSNKIRLNIPLLEEFKNSLLICDEIHNVYNSLDKNNWGVALQYVLNYHPSVRAVFMSATPINNSPSEVIDLLNLMLPSTYYPNRLIKSDYFDADKTLKRGALDKIANLCKGRVSYLRDANPKYFPTKKFIGENLPGVPYLKFIRCPMSDLHYNTYKSVYTGSLTPESQYLTDFAIPNPNNPKIGMYQTSEIKKMLPYANQKWKDENKINFKRDKIVGDILRLQYLPRITNKFAKMMETINDIIKNQCGKIFIYHNVIHMSGVLFIQEILLQNYIIGEHDGSTANT
;
A
#
# COMPACT_ATOMS: atom_id res chain seq x y z
N MET A 1 -12.70 30.26 21.31
CA MET A 1 -13.83 29.32 21.45
C MET A 1 -13.25 27.93 21.65
N ALA A 2 -13.68 27.16 22.66
CA ALA A 2 -13.13 25.83 22.93
C ALA A 2 -13.52 24.85 21.79
N TYR A 3 -12.67 23.86 21.51
CA TYR A 3 -12.99 22.80 20.55
C TYR A 3 -14.09 21.89 21.08
N LEU A 4 -14.96 21.42 20.20
CA LEU A 4 -15.88 20.35 20.55
C LEU A 4 -15.13 19.04 20.74
N LEU A 5 -15.55 18.25 21.72
CA LEU A 5 -14.96 16.94 21.97
C LEU A 5 -15.33 15.95 20.84
N GLU A 6 -14.47 14.98 20.58
CA GLU A 6 -14.63 13.97 19.53
C GLU A 6 -15.92 13.13 19.67
N ASN A 7 -16.52 13.05 20.86
CA ASN A 7 -17.78 12.33 21.07
C ASN A 7 -19.02 13.12 20.63
N ASN A 8 -18.89 14.44 20.39
CA ASN A 8 -20.01 15.26 19.90
C ASN A 8 -20.09 15.22 18.36
N THR A 9 -20.37 14.05 17.81
CA THR A 9 -20.34 13.79 16.37
C THR A 9 -21.40 14.56 15.58
N SER A 10 -22.50 14.97 16.22
CA SER A 10 -23.60 15.66 15.51
C SER A 10 -23.23 17.08 15.02
N LYS A 11 -22.32 17.76 15.72
CA LYS A 11 -21.94 19.16 15.44
C LYS A 11 -20.48 19.34 15.07
N ILE A 12 -19.65 18.30 15.14
CA ILE A 12 -18.20 18.43 14.96
C ILE A 12 -17.80 19.01 13.60
N ASN A 13 -18.47 18.58 12.52
CA ASN A 13 -18.17 19.08 11.17
C ASN A 13 -18.52 20.56 11.04
N GLU A 14 -19.67 21.00 11.60
CA GLU A 14 -20.07 22.40 11.58
C GLU A 14 -19.13 23.27 12.41
N ASP A 15 -18.72 22.80 13.60
CA ASP A 15 -17.78 23.53 14.45
C ASP A 15 -16.43 23.70 13.76
N VAL A 16 -15.92 22.63 13.14
CA VAL A 16 -14.63 22.67 12.41
C VAL A 16 -14.71 23.67 11.26
N LEU A 17 -15.74 23.60 10.42
CA LEU A 17 -15.87 24.49 9.26
C LEU A 17 -16.06 25.97 9.61
N ARG A 18 -16.59 26.29 10.79
CA ARG A 18 -16.76 27.67 11.26
C ARG A 18 -15.48 28.30 11.82
N ARG A 19 -14.41 27.54 12.04
CA ARG A 19 -13.18 28.04 12.64
C ARG A 19 -12.24 28.62 11.59
N LYS A 20 -11.61 29.76 11.91
CA LYS A 20 -10.71 30.47 11.00
C LYS A 20 -9.56 29.60 10.50
N GLU A 21 -9.02 28.75 11.34
CA GLU A 21 -7.93 27.84 11.02
C GLU A 21 -8.29 26.76 10.00
N TYR A 22 -9.59 26.57 9.72
CA TYR A 22 -10.08 25.58 8.76
C TYR A 22 -10.80 26.19 7.56
N TYR A 23 -11.69 27.17 7.73
CA TYR A 23 -12.43 27.71 6.60
C TYR A 23 -11.54 28.41 5.57
N GLN A 24 -10.34 28.86 5.96
CA GLN A 24 -9.36 29.40 5.03
C GLN A 24 -8.90 28.40 3.96
N TYR A 25 -9.15 27.12 4.18
CA TYR A 25 -8.87 26.03 3.25
C TYR A 25 -10.13 25.57 2.52
N ASP A 26 -11.25 26.22 2.76
CA ASP A 26 -12.49 25.92 2.06
C ASP A 26 -12.31 26.18 0.56
N LEU A 27 -12.86 25.28 -0.23
CA LEU A 27 -12.78 25.43 -1.69
C LEU A 27 -13.83 26.44 -2.10
N PRO A 28 -13.54 27.36 -3.04
CA PRO A 28 -14.55 28.26 -3.57
C PRO A 28 -15.79 27.50 -4.02
N GLU A 29 -16.99 28.06 -3.80
CA GLU A 29 -18.28 27.41 -4.16
C GLU A 29 -18.32 27.00 -5.64
N ASP A 30 -17.67 27.77 -6.49
CA ASP A 30 -17.47 27.52 -7.90
C ASP A 30 -16.50 26.34 -8.19
N TRP A 31 -15.88 25.67 -7.20
CA TRP A 31 -15.08 24.45 -7.40
C TRP A 31 -15.89 23.25 -7.95
N HIS A 32 -17.18 23.23 -7.72
CA HIS A 32 -18.07 22.17 -8.22
C HIS A 32 -18.62 22.44 -9.63
N ASP A 33 -18.55 23.69 -10.12
CA ASP A 33 -19.27 24.16 -11.31
C ASP A 33 -18.34 24.61 -12.45
N HIS A 34 -17.11 24.07 -12.54
CA HIS A 34 -16.08 24.64 -13.39
C HIS A 34 -16.22 24.38 -14.86
N SER A 35 -16.43 25.48 -15.55
CA SER A 35 -15.86 25.75 -16.86
C SER A 35 -14.31 25.78 -16.77
N GLU A 36 -13.66 25.16 -17.73
CA GLU A 36 -12.26 24.79 -17.79
C GLU A 36 -11.21 25.94 -17.63
N GLU A 37 -11.60 27.20 -17.64
CA GLU A 37 -10.70 28.33 -17.82
C GLU A 37 -10.12 28.94 -16.53
N THR A 38 -10.77 28.76 -15.37
CA THR A 38 -10.42 29.52 -14.15
C THR A 38 -9.38 28.82 -13.23
N ILE A 39 -9.14 27.54 -13.39
CA ILE A 39 -8.25 26.76 -12.49
C ILE A 39 -6.79 26.74 -12.99
N ILE A 40 -6.58 26.91 -14.29
CA ILE A 40 -5.28 26.84 -14.94
C ILE A 40 -4.25 27.83 -14.35
N PRO A 41 -4.57 29.11 -14.06
CA PRO A 41 -3.56 30.04 -13.59
C PRO A 41 -2.96 29.69 -12.21
N ARG A 42 -3.75 29.22 -11.25
CA ARG A 42 -3.23 28.87 -9.90
C ARG A 42 -2.40 27.60 -9.91
N PHE A 43 -2.76 26.63 -10.74
CA PHE A 43 -1.98 25.41 -10.89
C PHE A 43 -0.70 25.61 -11.68
N LEU A 44 -0.75 26.40 -12.76
CA LEU A 44 0.45 26.78 -13.48
C LEU A 44 1.39 27.60 -12.58
N ILE A 45 0.86 28.48 -11.73
CA ILE A 45 1.64 29.18 -10.71
C ILE A 45 2.26 28.18 -9.73
N SER A 46 1.52 27.19 -9.23
CA SER A 46 2.07 26.15 -8.34
C SER A 46 3.10 25.27 -9.07
N LYS A 47 2.91 25.00 -10.36
CA LYS A 47 3.87 24.25 -11.18
C LYS A 47 5.11 25.08 -11.53
N MET A 48 4.95 26.37 -11.83
CA MET A 48 6.07 27.29 -12.05
C MET A 48 6.89 27.55 -10.79
N ILE A 49 6.23 27.51 -9.62
CA ILE A 49 6.92 27.60 -8.32
C ILE A 49 7.57 26.25 -7.94
N SER A 50 7.05 25.10 -8.43
CA SER A 50 7.66 23.79 -8.23
C SER A 50 9.01 23.64 -8.94
N ASP A 51 9.31 24.44 -9.95
CA ASP A 51 10.62 24.49 -10.60
C ASP A 51 11.74 25.00 -9.65
N ASN A 52 11.35 25.59 -8.51
CA ASN A 52 12.30 26.01 -7.45
C ASN A 52 12.57 24.93 -6.37
N ASN A 53 12.15 23.70 -6.55
CA ASN A 53 12.37 22.59 -5.60
C ASN A 53 11.92 22.85 -4.14
N TYR A 54 10.90 23.68 -3.93
CA TYR A 54 10.29 23.91 -2.62
C TYR A 54 9.04 23.04 -2.46
N LEU A 55 8.91 22.40 -1.29
CA LEU A 55 7.69 21.69 -0.94
C LEU A 55 6.55 22.68 -0.69
N GLN A 56 5.50 22.57 -1.48
CA GLN A 56 4.24 23.27 -1.24
C GLN A 56 3.17 22.28 -0.86
N PHE A 57 2.48 22.55 0.23
CA PHE A 57 1.35 21.76 0.68
C PHE A 57 0.06 22.24 -0.01
N HIS A 58 -0.75 21.29 -0.42
CA HIS A 58 -2.12 21.57 -0.85
C HIS A 58 -3.00 21.98 0.33
N SER A 59 -4.07 22.73 0.06
CA SER A 59 -5.02 23.19 1.08
C SER A 59 -5.55 22.05 1.95
N TYR A 60 -5.93 20.92 1.35
CA TYR A 60 -6.40 19.74 2.06
C TYR A 60 -5.32 19.07 2.94
N GLN A 61 -4.03 19.15 2.58
CA GLN A 61 -2.93 18.66 3.40
C GLN A 61 -2.71 19.58 4.62
N LEU A 62 -2.81 20.88 4.43
CA LEU A 62 -2.77 21.86 5.52
C LEU A 62 -3.98 21.72 6.45
N PHE A 63 -5.16 21.48 5.89
CA PHE A 63 -6.38 21.22 6.67
C PHE A 63 -6.16 20.05 7.64
N VAL A 64 -5.76 18.88 7.15
CA VAL A 64 -5.56 17.71 8.02
C VAL A 64 -4.41 17.91 9.01
N SER A 65 -3.37 18.70 8.66
CA SER A 65 -2.27 18.99 9.56
C SER A 65 -2.69 19.91 10.73
N ASN A 66 -3.67 20.78 10.49
CA ASN A 66 -4.27 21.58 11.56
C ASN A 66 -5.29 20.76 12.36
N TYR A 67 -5.95 19.80 11.75
CA TYR A 67 -6.95 18.97 12.41
C TYR A 67 -6.32 18.02 13.43
N ILE A 68 -5.38 17.18 13.00
CA ILE A 68 -4.57 16.34 13.90
C ILE A 68 -3.32 17.12 14.29
N ASN A 69 -3.39 17.78 15.42
CA ASN A 69 -2.36 18.64 15.92
C ASN A 69 -2.22 18.44 17.45
N PRO A 70 -1.02 18.59 18.05
CA PRO A 70 -0.86 18.48 19.50
C PRO A 70 -1.79 19.38 20.31
N ASN A 71 -2.17 20.53 19.76
CA ASN A 71 -3.01 21.54 20.42
C ASN A 71 -4.52 21.37 20.18
N THR A 72 -4.96 20.34 19.44
CA THR A 72 -6.37 20.04 19.22
C THR A 72 -6.81 18.79 19.99
N PRO A 73 -8.09 18.62 20.31
CA PRO A 73 -8.58 17.42 20.97
C PRO A 73 -8.67 16.21 20.05
N TYR A 74 -8.56 16.41 18.73
CA TYR A 74 -8.77 15.37 17.74
C TYR A 74 -7.59 14.40 17.72
N SER A 75 -7.86 13.13 17.99
CA SER A 75 -6.83 12.13 18.26
C SER A 75 -6.59 11.15 17.12
N ARG A 76 -7.62 10.86 16.30
CA ARG A 76 -7.54 9.81 15.29
C ARG A 76 -8.25 10.21 14.00
N LEU A 77 -7.57 10.01 12.86
CA LEU A 77 -8.08 10.38 11.54
C LEU A 77 -7.78 9.29 10.52
N LEU A 78 -8.78 8.92 9.73
CA LEU A 78 -8.60 8.14 8.51
C LEU A 78 -8.48 9.07 7.30
N MET A 79 -7.36 9.01 6.60
CA MET A 79 -7.15 9.65 5.31
C MET A 79 -7.51 8.66 4.19
N LYS A 80 -8.77 8.66 3.77
CA LYS A 80 -9.24 7.90 2.62
C LYS A 80 -9.04 8.73 1.35
N TRP A 81 -7.80 8.90 0.96
CA TRP A 81 -7.43 9.66 -0.22
C TRP A 81 -7.02 8.73 -1.37
N GLN A 82 -7.37 9.08 -2.58
CA GLN A 82 -7.03 8.30 -3.76
C GLN A 82 -5.50 8.23 -3.96
N THR A 83 -5.04 7.20 -4.67
CA THR A 83 -3.62 7.08 -5.03
C THR A 83 -3.18 8.27 -5.88
N GLY A 84 -1.99 8.82 -5.62
CA GLY A 84 -1.46 9.99 -6.33
C GLY A 84 -1.87 11.35 -5.76
N THR A 85 -2.72 11.43 -4.73
CA THR A 85 -3.14 12.68 -4.09
C THR A 85 -2.16 13.22 -3.05
N GLY A 86 -1.00 12.59 -2.88
CA GLY A 86 0.01 13.03 -1.90
C GLY A 86 -0.32 12.65 -0.45
N LYS A 87 -0.91 11.47 -0.21
CA LYS A 87 -1.17 10.95 1.16
C LYS A 87 0.04 11.01 2.07
N SER A 88 1.19 10.52 1.60
CA SER A 88 2.42 10.48 2.39
C SER A 88 2.88 11.89 2.78
N ILE A 89 2.79 12.85 1.86
CA ILE A 89 3.10 14.26 2.12
C ILE A 89 2.11 14.86 3.11
N GLY A 90 0.80 14.55 2.98
CA GLY A 90 -0.23 14.96 3.93
C GLY A 90 0.04 14.44 5.35
N ALA A 91 0.42 13.17 5.49
CA ALA A 91 0.80 12.61 6.78
C ALA A 91 2.09 13.25 7.35
N LEU A 92 3.07 13.52 6.49
CA LEU A 92 4.31 14.22 6.90
C LEU A 92 4.05 15.69 7.25
N SER A 93 3.07 16.36 6.65
CA SER A 93 2.66 17.71 7.06
C SER A 93 2.09 17.72 8.49
N ILE A 94 1.32 16.68 8.85
CA ILE A 94 0.87 16.48 10.24
C ILE A 94 2.09 16.28 11.15
N ALA A 95 3.02 15.38 10.75
CA ALA A 95 4.22 15.08 11.53
C ALA A 95 5.07 16.34 11.83
N LEU A 96 5.15 17.30 10.91
CA LEU A 96 5.88 18.55 11.13
C LEU A 96 5.35 19.34 12.34
N ASN A 97 4.03 19.39 12.55
CA ASN A 97 3.46 20.08 13.71
C ASN A 97 3.84 19.38 15.03
N PHE A 98 3.87 18.05 15.01
CA PHE A 98 4.32 17.26 16.17
C PHE A 98 5.81 17.43 16.42
N ILE A 99 6.65 17.45 15.39
CA ILE A 99 8.10 17.65 15.52
C ILE A 99 8.38 19.03 16.13
N LYS A 100 7.72 20.08 15.65
CA LYS A 100 7.84 21.43 16.23
C LYS A 100 7.42 21.47 17.70
N TYR A 101 6.37 20.73 18.05
CA TYR A 101 5.94 20.57 19.42
C TYR A 101 6.99 19.83 20.25
N PHE A 102 7.52 18.71 19.78
CA PHE A 102 8.55 17.93 20.47
C PHE A 102 9.85 18.70 20.66
N GLN A 103 10.27 19.50 19.68
CA GLN A 103 11.43 20.39 19.80
C GLN A 103 11.25 21.38 20.95
N ARG A 104 10.10 22.08 20.97
CA ARG A 104 9.80 23.02 22.04
C ARG A 104 9.76 22.38 23.43
N GLU A 105 9.14 21.20 23.55
CA GLU A 105 9.10 20.43 24.81
C GLU A 105 10.52 20.01 25.24
N SER A 106 11.36 19.61 24.28
CA SER A 106 12.76 19.27 24.51
C SER A 106 13.56 20.45 25.05
N ASP A 107 13.37 21.64 24.45
CA ASP A 107 14.04 22.88 24.86
C ASP A 107 13.61 23.32 26.27
N GLN A 108 12.39 22.95 26.70
CA GLN A 108 11.85 23.19 28.02
C GLN A 108 12.25 22.12 29.06
N GLY A 109 13.03 21.11 28.68
CA GLY A 109 13.49 20.04 29.56
C GLY A 109 12.44 19.03 29.97
N VAL A 110 11.38 18.87 29.18
CA VAL A 110 10.35 17.85 29.41
C VAL A 110 10.91 16.45 29.18
N ASN A 111 10.79 15.57 30.17
CA ASN A 111 11.39 14.22 30.11
C ASN A 111 10.66 13.23 29.20
N THR A 112 9.38 13.42 28.92
CA THR A 112 8.54 12.51 28.11
C THR A 112 8.23 13.12 26.76
N ILE A 113 9.22 13.10 25.86
CA ILE A 113 9.06 13.61 24.50
C ILE A 113 8.60 12.47 23.59
N GLY A 114 7.52 12.71 22.83
CA GLY A 114 7.00 11.76 21.85
C GLY A 114 7.90 11.56 20.64
N SER A 115 7.46 10.67 19.75
CA SER A 115 8.08 10.37 18.46
C SER A 115 7.01 10.28 17.38
N VAL A 116 7.44 10.33 16.12
CA VAL A 116 6.59 10.02 14.96
C VAL A 116 6.87 8.59 14.51
N PHE A 117 5.94 7.69 14.78
CA PHE A 117 6.02 6.30 14.37
C PHE A 117 5.34 6.11 13.02
N ILE A 118 6.10 5.70 12.01
CA ILE A 118 5.57 5.31 10.70
C ILE A 118 5.47 3.79 10.67
N VAL A 119 4.22 3.31 10.72
CA VAL A 119 3.90 1.89 10.80
C VAL A 119 3.32 1.42 9.46
N GLY A 120 3.96 0.46 8.80
CA GLY A 120 3.49 -0.02 7.50
C GLY A 120 4.51 -0.79 6.69
N PHE A 121 4.11 -1.16 5.48
CA PHE A 121 4.95 -1.90 4.53
C PHE A 121 5.84 -0.98 3.70
N THR A 122 5.43 0.27 3.51
CA THR A 122 6.00 1.23 2.55
C THR A 122 6.87 2.30 3.22
N SER A 123 7.52 1.95 4.32
CA SER A 123 8.40 2.87 5.07
C SER A 123 9.48 3.53 4.19
N HIS A 124 9.88 2.88 3.09
CA HIS A 124 10.84 3.43 2.13
C HIS A 124 10.29 4.65 1.38
N ILE A 125 8.98 4.72 1.12
CA ILE A 125 8.34 5.88 0.48
C ILE A 125 8.51 7.11 1.38
N PHE A 126 8.16 6.99 2.65
CA PHE A 126 8.31 8.09 3.62
C PHE A 126 9.77 8.52 3.77
N ARG A 127 10.72 7.56 3.85
CA ARG A 127 12.15 7.89 3.90
C ARG A 127 12.59 8.65 2.66
N ASN A 128 12.11 8.26 1.48
CA ASN A 128 12.44 8.96 0.24
C ASN A 128 11.88 10.38 0.21
N GLU A 129 10.65 10.60 0.67
CA GLU A 129 10.07 11.93 0.75
C GLU A 129 10.83 12.82 1.77
N LEU A 130 11.20 12.28 2.92
CA LEU A 130 12.03 12.97 3.92
C LEU A 130 13.42 13.34 3.38
N LEU A 131 13.98 12.54 2.47
CA LEU A 131 15.26 12.83 1.81
C LEU A 131 15.10 13.73 0.58
N ARG A 132 13.90 13.85 0.05
CA ARG A 132 13.62 14.67 -1.13
C ARG A 132 13.36 16.13 -0.77
N PHE A 133 12.77 16.38 0.38
CA PHE A 133 12.32 17.71 0.79
C PHE A 133 13.05 18.18 2.06
N PRO A 134 13.97 19.16 1.94
CA PRO A 134 14.69 19.75 3.08
C PRO A 134 13.78 20.37 4.14
N GLU A 135 12.56 20.72 3.77
CA GLU A 135 11.55 21.30 4.65
C GLU A 135 11.18 20.38 5.82
N PHE A 136 11.43 19.08 5.68
CA PHE A 136 11.27 18.11 6.79
C PHE A 136 12.44 18.09 7.79
N GLY A 137 13.52 18.85 7.54
CA GLY A 137 14.62 19.05 8.49
C GLY A 137 15.63 17.88 8.58
N ILE A 138 15.49 16.83 7.79
CA ILE A 138 16.40 15.66 7.82
C ILE A 138 17.63 15.87 6.94
N ILE A 139 17.47 16.55 5.82
CA ILE A 139 18.53 16.86 4.86
C ILE A 139 18.55 18.35 4.56
N SER A 140 19.72 18.96 4.50
CA SER A 140 19.84 20.34 4.05
C SER A 140 19.83 20.44 2.52
N ARG A 141 19.61 21.65 1.98
CA ARG A 141 19.67 21.89 0.54
C ARG A 141 21.04 21.59 -0.06
N VAL A 142 22.11 21.93 0.66
CA VAL A 142 23.48 21.62 0.25
C VAL A 142 23.69 20.10 0.16
N GLU A 143 23.21 19.38 1.15
CA GLU A 143 23.27 17.91 1.16
C GLU A 143 22.40 17.25 0.09
N LEU A 144 21.23 17.84 -0.21
CA LEU A 144 20.35 17.37 -1.30
C LEU A 144 21.07 17.50 -2.66
N ASN A 145 21.73 18.63 -2.92
CA ASN A 145 22.54 18.83 -4.13
C ASN A 145 23.70 17.84 -4.18
N LYS A 146 24.39 17.63 -3.06
CA LYS A 146 25.45 16.61 -2.95
C LYS A 146 24.91 15.20 -3.22
N LEU A 147 23.73 14.86 -2.69
CA LEU A 147 23.08 13.57 -2.93
C LEU A 147 22.76 13.38 -4.43
N ALA A 148 22.27 14.42 -5.10
CA ALA A 148 21.99 14.38 -6.54
C ALA A 148 23.28 14.13 -7.34
N THR A 149 24.38 14.80 -7.00
CA THR A 149 25.68 14.60 -7.62
C THR A 149 26.20 13.17 -7.39
N LEU A 150 26.16 12.68 -6.15
CA LEU A 150 26.59 11.31 -5.84
C LEU A 150 25.76 10.25 -6.55
N LYS A 151 24.44 10.44 -6.66
CA LYS A 151 23.57 9.55 -7.44
C LYS A 151 23.97 9.52 -8.92
N LYS A 152 24.25 10.68 -9.50
CA LYS A 152 24.71 10.80 -10.91
C LYS A 152 26.06 10.10 -11.10
N MET A 153 27.00 10.28 -10.18
CA MET A 153 28.31 9.61 -10.23
C MET A 153 28.17 8.10 -10.08
N ALA A 154 27.38 7.63 -9.12
CA ALA A 154 27.18 6.20 -8.88
C ALA A 154 26.39 5.48 -9.99
N TYR A 155 25.59 6.19 -10.78
CA TYR A 155 24.81 5.63 -11.89
C TYR A 155 25.73 5.06 -12.98
N ASN A 156 26.78 5.81 -13.35
CA ASN A 156 27.76 5.43 -14.38
C ASN A 156 29.15 5.07 -13.79
N GLY A 157 29.24 4.96 -12.46
CA GLY A 157 30.50 5.00 -11.76
C GLY A 157 31.02 3.64 -11.30
N THR A 158 32.21 3.70 -10.73
CA THR A 158 32.94 2.58 -10.16
C THR A 158 32.27 2.05 -8.88
N LYS A 159 32.78 0.92 -8.36
CA LYS A 159 32.39 0.40 -7.04
C LYS A 159 32.57 1.45 -5.94
N PHE A 160 33.65 2.23 -6.01
CA PHE A 160 33.95 3.31 -5.08
C PHE A 160 32.88 4.41 -5.07
N ASP A 161 32.35 4.83 -6.23
CA ASP A 161 31.30 5.83 -6.30
C ASP A 161 29.99 5.33 -5.66
N LYS A 162 29.67 4.04 -5.84
CA LYS A 162 28.52 3.40 -5.20
C LYS A 162 28.67 3.31 -3.68
N GLU A 163 29.87 3.00 -3.20
CA GLU A 163 30.21 2.96 -1.77
C GLU A 163 30.09 4.36 -1.13
N ASN A 164 30.59 5.41 -1.78
CA ASN A 164 30.48 6.79 -1.34
C ASN A 164 28.99 7.24 -1.21
N LEU A 165 28.17 6.88 -2.20
CA LEU A 165 26.72 7.16 -2.13
C LEU A 165 26.07 6.43 -0.95
N GLN A 166 26.41 5.16 -0.74
CA GLN A 166 25.86 4.37 0.35
C GLN A 166 26.27 4.92 1.72
N GLU A 167 27.53 5.28 1.89
CA GLU A 167 28.03 5.89 3.12
C GLU A 167 27.31 7.20 3.43
N PHE A 168 27.17 8.07 2.43
CA PHE A 168 26.45 9.33 2.58
C PHE A 168 24.99 9.11 2.96
N LEU A 169 24.29 8.18 2.30
CA LEU A 169 22.92 7.82 2.65
C LEU A 169 22.80 7.23 4.05
N MET A 170 23.74 6.38 4.48
CA MET A 170 23.74 5.82 5.83
C MET A 170 23.92 6.92 6.89
N LYS A 171 24.80 7.89 6.65
CA LYS A 171 25.00 9.04 7.54
C LYS A 171 23.73 9.85 7.71
N ILE A 172 23.01 10.13 6.63
CA ILE A 172 21.75 10.88 6.71
C ILE A 172 20.65 10.02 7.37
N LYS A 173 20.56 8.73 7.02
CA LYS A 173 19.54 7.82 7.60
C LYS A 173 19.65 7.68 9.12
N LYS A 174 20.84 7.78 9.70
CA LYS A 174 21.06 7.79 11.16
C LYS A 174 20.40 9.00 11.85
N ARG A 175 20.07 10.05 11.11
CA ARG A 175 19.40 11.25 11.67
C ARG A 175 17.91 11.05 11.89
N PHE A 176 17.25 10.10 11.22
CA PHE A 176 15.79 9.96 11.32
C PHE A 176 15.27 9.83 12.76
N ASN A 177 16.01 9.14 13.61
CA ASN A 177 15.67 8.92 15.02
C ASN A 177 16.64 9.56 16.00
N ASN A 178 17.56 10.39 15.53
CA ASN A 178 18.51 11.10 16.39
C ASN A 178 17.94 12.45 16.78
N ARG A 179 17.40 12.56 17.99
CA ARG A 179 16.78 13.78 18.54
C ARG A 179 17.70 15.00 18.51
N MET A 180 19.00 14.82 18.71
CA MET A 180 19.99 15.93 18.61
C MET A 180 20.08 16.52 17.19
N ASN A 181 19.65 15.79 16.17
CA ASN A 181 19.59 16.23 14.78
C ASN A 181 18.15 16.40 14.28
N ASN A 182 17.22 16.76 15.18
CA ASN A 182 15.78 16.91 14.87
C ASN A 182 15.12 15.66 14.32
N GLY A 183 15.68 14.48 14.61
CA GLY A 183 15.17 13.19 14.15
C GLY A 183 14.22 12.58 15.16
N PHE A 184 12.92 12.69 14.88
CA PHE A 184 11.87 12.13 15.73
C PHE A 184 11.14 10.96 15.06
N PHE A 185 11.63 10.45 13.91
CA PHE A 185 10.97 9.41 13.13
C PHE A 185 11.44 8.02 13.53
N GLN A 186 10.47 7.13 13.72
CA GLN A 186 10.70 5.69 13.89
C GLN A 186 9.89 4.91 12.84
N PHE A 187 10.50 3.90 12.22
CA PHE A 187 9.88 3.12 11.15
C PHE A 187 9.73 1.67 11.60
N ILE A 188 8.50 1.19 11.64
CA ILE A 188 8.17 -0.14 12.17
C ILE A 188 7.22 -0.84 11.19
N GLY A 189 7.54 -2.08 10.78
CA GLY A 189 6.57 -2.91 10.04
C GLY A 189 5.51 -3.50 10.97
N TYR A 190 4.28 -3.73 10.52
CA TYR A 190 3.19 -4.28 11.34
C TYR A 190 3.59 -5.58 12.06
N LYS A 191 4.19 -6.54 11.35
CA LYS A 191 4.66 -7.79 11.97
C LYS A 191 5.69 -7.55 13.06
N LYS A 192 6.61 -6.60 12.83
CA LYS A 192 7.61 -6.25 13.83
C LYS A 192 6.96 -5.62 15.06
N LEU A 193 5.94 -4.75 14.87
CA LEU A 193 5.18 -4.13 15.95
C LEU A 193 4.54 -5.20 16.85
N VAL A 194 3.87 -6.20 16.27
CA VAL A 194 3.30 -7.32 17.02
C VAL A 194 4.35 -8.00 17.91
N ASN A 195 5.49 -8.37 17.33
CA ASN A 195 6.56 -9.05 18.04
C ASN A 195 7.24 -8.17 19.11
N MET A 196 7.16 -6.86 18.96
CA MET A 196 7.69 -5.92 19.96
C MET A 196 6.72 -5.70 21.12
N ILE A 197 5.40 -5.65 20.85
CA ILE A 197 4.36 -5.45 21.87
C ILE A 197 4.11 -6.71 22.70
N PHE A 198 4.08 -7.88 22.05
CA PHE A 198 3.77 -9.16 22.68
C PHE A 198 5.04 -9.99 22.84
N ILE A 199 5.53 -10.07 24.08
CA ILE A 199 6.71 -10.87 24.44
C ILE A 199 6.25 -12.29 24.73
N LEU A 200 6.73 -13.25 23.95
CA LEU A 200 6.47 -14.68 24.19
C LEU A 200 7.17 -15.15 25.47
N VAL A 201 6.40 -15.76 26.37
CA VAL A 201 6.89 -16.46 27.56
C VAL A 201 6.89 -17.97 27.31
N ASP A 202 5.83 -18.48 26.69
CA ASP A 202 5.72 -19.89 26.28
C ASP A 202 6.08 -20.02 24.79
N PRO A 203 7.20 -20.68 24.43
CA PRO A 203 7.64 -20.82 23.05
C PRO A 203 6.69 -21.65 22.17
N ASN A 204 5.76 -22.42 22.77
CA ASN A 204 4.77 -23.19 22.02
C ASN A 204 3.59 -22.35 21.54
N VAL A 205 3.47 -21.11 21.99
CA VAL A 205 2.42 -20.19 21.55
C VAL A 205 2.82 -19.52 20.24
N ASN A 206 2.01 -19.71 19.21
CA ASN A 206 2.15 -18.97 17.97
C ASN A 206 1.17 -17.80 17.94
N ILE A 207 1.66 -16.60 18.18
CA ILE A 207 0.85 -15.36 18.20
C ILE A 207 0.07 -15.18 16.88
N SER A 208 0.65 -15.54 15.74
CA SER A 208 0.01 -15.38 14.44
C SER A 208 -1.29 -16.21 14.28
N ASN A 209 -1.47 -17.25 15.08
CA ASN A 209 -2.65 -18.12 15.04
C ASN A 209 -3.73 -17.73 16.06
N LEU A 210 -3.46 -16.75 16.93
CA LEU A 210 -4.40 -16.29 17.94
C LEU A 210 -5.26 -15.14 17.38
N ASP A 211 -6.54 -15.19 17.70
CA ASP A 211 -7.42 -14.03 17.59
C ASP A 211 -7.29 -13.11 18.82
N GLU A 212 -8.07 -12.05 18.88
CA GLU A 212 -8.00 -11.11 20.00
C GLU A 212 -8.30 -11.76 21.35
N ASP A 213 -9.31 -12.62 21.41
CA ASP A 213 -9.66 -13.33 22.65
C ASP A 213 -8.58 -14.35 23.03
N GLY A 214 -7.98 -14.98 22.04
CA GLY A 214 -6.82 -15.86 22.22
C GLY A 214 -5.62 -15.12 22.81
N ILE A 215 -5.34 -13.91 22.34
CA ILE A 215 -4.26 -13.06 22.88
C ILE A 215 -4.58 -12.65 24.32
N LYS A 216 -5.81 -12.20 24.63
CA LYS A 216 -6.22 -11.87 26.00
C LYS A 216 -6.04 -13.05 26.93
N LYS A 217 -6.56 -14.22 26.57
CA LYS A 217 -6.38 -15.46 27.34
C LYS A 217 -4.91 -15.86 27.54
N ALA A 218 -4.08 -15.65 26.52
CA ALA A 218 -2.65 -15.93 26.60
C ALA A 218 -1.92 -14.95 27.53
N ILE A 219 -2.36 -13.69 27.59
CA ILE A 219 -1.85 -12.70 28.54
C ILE A 219 -2.29 -13.08 29.96
N ASP A 220 -3.57 -13.35 30.17
CA ASP A 220 -4.14 -13.71 31.48
C ASP A 220 -3.50 -15.01 32.04
N SER A 221 -3.16 -15.96 31.17
CA SER A 221 -2.44 -17.20 31.54
C SER A 221 -0.92 -17.05 31.58
N ASN A 222 -0.38 -15.81 31.46
CA ASN A 222 1.05 -15.49 31.48
C ASN A 222 1.89 -16.23 30.40
N LYS A 223 1.28 -16.64 29.32
CA LYS A 223 1.96 -17.21 28.14
C LYS A 223 2.55 -16.15 27.23
N ILE A 224 1.95 -14.96 27.25
CA ILE A 224 2.40 -13.74 26.57
C ILE A 224 2.44 -12.61 27.60
N ARG A 225 3.45 -11.77 27.51
CA ARG A 225 3.55 -10.54 28.32
C ARG A 225 3.51 -9.30 27.41
N LEU A 226 2.87 -8.23 27.88
CA LEU A 226 2.95 -6.94 27.24
C LEU A 226 4.30 -6.27 27.52
N ASN A 227 4.88 -5.69 26.51
CA ASN A 227 6.09 -4.88 26.62
C ASN A 227 5.72 -3.49 27.13
N ILE A 228 5.54 -3.33 28.44
CA ILE A 228 5.15 -2.08 29.06
C ILE A 228 6.16 -0.95 28.79
N PRO A 229 7.50 -1.17 28.91
CA PRO A 229 8.48 -0.12 28.57
C PRO A 229 8.30 0.41 27.15
N LEU A 230 8.05 -0.46 26.17
CA LEU A 230 7.80 -0.04 24.81
C LEU A 230 6.47 0.73 24.67
N LEU A 231 5.41 0.29 25.34
CA LEU A 231 4.12 0.99 25.31
C LEU A 231 4.24 2.40 25.89
N GLU A 232 5.10 2.61 26.88
CA GLU A 232 5.43 3.94 27.43
C GLU A 232 6.10 4.87 26.39
N GLU A 233 6.91 4.31 25.46
CA GLU A 233 7.55 5.11 24.41
C GLU A 233 6.54 5.70 23.41
N PHE A 234 5.33 5.16 23.32
CA PHE A 234 4.28 5.71 22.47
C PHE A 234 3.53 6.90 23.09
N LYS A 235 3.72 7.19 24.37
CA LYS A 235 3.10 8.37 24.98
C LYS A 235 3.49 9.65 24.22
N ASN A 236 2.53 10.56 24.10
CA ASN A 236 2.68 11.84 23.40
C ASN A 236 3.10 11.73 21.93
N SER A 237 3.04 10.54 21.34
CA SER A 237 3.53 10.26 20.00
C SER A 237 2.43 10.32 18.95
N LEU A 238 2.87 10.51 17.69
CA LEU A 238 2.03 10.40 16.50
C LEU A 238 2.31 9.06 15.81
N LEU A 239 1.27 8.26 15.58
CA LEU A 239 1.33 7.08 14.73
C LEU A 239 0.79 7.42 13.34
N ILE A 240 1.57 7.12 12.31
CA ILE A 240 1.16 7.15 10.90
C ILE A 240 1.10 5.72 10.41
N CYS A 241 -0.12 5.20 10.23
CA CYS A 241 -0.36 3.81 9.84
C CYS A 241 -0.69 3.75 8.34
N ASP A 242 0.26 3.29 7.53
CA ASP A 242 0.12 3.22 6.08
C ASP A 242 -0.52 1.90 5.64
N GLU A 243 -1.37 1.97 4.58
CA GLU A 243 -2.13 0.85 4.04
C GLU A 243 -2.89 0.06 5.12
N ILE A 244 -3.65 0.81 5.93
CA ILE A 244 -4.37 0.28 7.10
C ILE A 244 -5.33 -0.87 6.77
N HIS A 245 -5.81 -0.97 5.54
CA HIS A 245 -6.68 -2.07 5.09
C HIS A 245 -6.04 -3.46 5.24
N ASN A 246 -4.70 -3.55 5.26
CA ASN A 246 -4.01 -4.82 5.47
C ASN A 246 -4.07 -5.32 6.92
N VAL A 247 -4.41 -4.45 7.86
CA VAL A 247 -4.42 -4.77 9.29
C VAL A 247 -5.59 -5.68 9.67
N TYR A 248 -6.67 -5.61 8.90
CA TYR A 248 -7.89 -6.43 9.11
C TYR A 248 -8.22 -7.28 7.88
N ASN A 249 -7.21 -7.83 7.23
CA ASN A 249 -7.44 -8.76 6.14
C ASN A 249 -8.11 -10.03 6.69
N SER A 250 -9.35 -10.29 6.28
CA SER A 250 -10.12 -11.45 6.70
C SER A 250 -9.58 -12.78 6.14
N LEU A 251 -8.71 -12.72 5.13
CA LEU A 251 -8.10 -13.89 4.50
C LEU A 251 -6.82 -14.31 5.22
N ASP A 252 -6.07 -13.36 5.78
CA ASP A 252 -4.85 -13.62 6.54
C ASP A 252 -5.10 -13.39 8.02
N LYS A 253 -5.04 -14.45 8.82
CA LYS A 253 -5.04 -14.31 10.28
C LYS A 253 -3.78 -13.57 10.70
N ASN A 254 -3.94 -12.32 11.09
CA ASN A 254 -2.85 -11.53 11.64
C ASN A 254 -3.35 -10.75 12.87
N ASN A 255 -2.45 -10.44 13.78
CA ASN A 255 -2.74 -9.74 15.02
C ASN A 255 -2.30 -8.27 14.99
N TRP A 256 -2.12 -7.71 13.79
CA TRP A 256 -1.64 -6.33 13.63
C TRP A 256 -2.62 -5.32 14.21
N GLY A 257 -3.92 -5.53 13.97
CA GLY A 257 -4.98 -4.70 14.52
C GLY A 257 -5.05 -4.76 16.04
N VAL A 258 -4.84 -5.95 16.61
CA VAL A 258 -4.81 -6.12 18.07
C VAL A 258 -3.61 -5.37 18.68
N ALA A 259 -2.42 -5.50 18.12
CA ALA A 259 -1.24 -4.78 18.57
C ALA A 259 -1.44 -3.25 18.51
N LEU A 260 -2.01 -2.75 17.39
CA LEU A 260 -2.35 -1.32 17.26
C LEU A 260 -3.35 -0.87 18.33
N GLN A 261 -4.36 -1.68 18.64
CA GLN A 261 -5.32 -1.35 19.72
C GLN A 261 -4.64 -1.21 21.08
N TYR A 262 -3.72 -2.11 21.42
CA TYR A 262 -2.95 -1.97 22.67
C TYR A 262 -2.15 -0.67 22.70
N VAL A 263 -1.47 -0.31 21.62
CA VAL A 263 -0.74 0.97 21.53
C VAL A 263 -1.68 2.17 21.65
N LEU A 264 -2.74 2.19 20.85
CA LEU A 264 -3.66 3.32 20.75
C LEU A 264 -4.48 3.57 22.02
N ASN A 265 -4.75 2.51 22.80
CA ASN A 265 -5.56 2.60 24.02
C ASN A 265 -4.70 2.63 25.29
N TYR A 266 -3.37 2.48 25.17
CA TYR A 266 -2.48 2.50 26.30
C TYR A 266 -2.47 3.88 27.02
N HIS A 267 -2.46 4.96 26.22
CA HIS A 267 -2.48 6.32 26.77
C HIS A 267 -3.27 7.26 25.86
N PRO A 268 -4.12 8.17 26.43
CA PRO A 268 -4.97 9.07 25.65
C PRO A 268 -4.19 10.15 24.86
N SER A 269 -2.91 10.36 25.16
CA SER A 269 -2.07 11.31 24.42
C SER A 269 -1.58 10.77 23.05
N VAL A 270 -1.77 9.48 22.78
CA VAL A 270 -1.39 8.88 21.48
C VAL A 270 -2.31 9.43 20.39
N ARG A 271 -1.72 9.96 19.33
CA ARG A 271 -2.43 10.43 18.14
C ARG A 271 -2.19 9.47 16.98
N ALA A 272 -3.18 9.28 16.11
CA ALA A 272 -3.04 8.37 14.99
C ALA A 272 -3.64 8.90 13.69
N VAL A 273 -2.93 8.65 12.60
CA VAL A 273 -3.38 8.88 11.23
C VAL A 273 -3.34 7.55 10.49
N PHE A 274 -4.49 7.08 10.06
CA PHE A 274 -4.64 5.88 9.26
C PHE A 274 -4.75 6.27 7.79
N MET A 275 -4.03 5.58 6.91
CA MET A 275 -4.03 5.92 5.50
C MET A 275 -4.39 4.71 4.66
N SER A 276 -5.31 4.90 3.72
CA SER A 276 -5.59 3.93 2.65
C SER A 276 -6.42 4.58 1.55
N ALA A 277 -6.19 4.15 0.31
CA ALA A 277 -7.11 4.46 -0.80
C ALA A 277 -8.37 3.59 -0.75
N THR A 278 -8.25 2.37 -0.22
CA THR A 278 -9.29 1.33 -0.14
C THR A 278 -9.36 0.77 1.29
N PRO A 279 -9.91 1.52 2.26
CA PRO A 279 -9.88 1.12 3.67
C PRO A 279 -10.71 -0.12 4.00
N ILE A 280 -11.63 -0.50 3.13
CA ILE A 280 -12.43 -1.74 3.20
C ILE A 280 -12.12 -2.53 1.93
N ASN A 281 -11.58 -3.74 2.06
CA ASN A 281 -11.05 -4.49 0.93
C ASN A 281 -11.80 -5.81 0.67
N ASN A 282 -11.98 -6.65 1.68
CA ASN A 282 -12.49 -8.01 1.49
C ASN A 282 -13.94 -8.19 1.95
N SER A 283 -14.37 -7.45 2.97
CA SER A 283 -15.71 -7.57 3.55
C SER A 283 -16.23 -6.23 4.06
N PRO A 284 -17.48 -5.87 3.79
CA PRO A 284 -18.07 -4.66 4.34
C PRO A 284 -17.96 -4.54 5.87
N SER A 285 -17.96 -5.67 6.59
CA SER A 285 -17.88 -5.71 8.04
C SER A 285 -16.50 -5.28 8.59
N GLU A 286 -15.46 -5.17 7.76
CA GLU A 286 -14.15 -4.62 8.14
C GLU A 286 -14.23 -3.17 8.59
N VAL A 287 -15.29 -2.44 8.19
CA VAL A 287 -15.54 -1.08 8.68
C VAL A 287 -15.63 -1.01 10.21
N ILE A 288 -16.15 -2.04 10.84
CA ILE A 288 -16.29 -2.10 12.31
C ILE A 288 -14.91 -2.25 12.97
N ASP A 289 -14.03 -3.07 12.41
CA ASP A 289 -12.66 -3.22 12.90
C ASP A 289 -11.90 -1.90 12.77
N LEU A 290 -12.05 -1.22 11.64
CA LEU A 290 -11.45 0.08 11.41
C LEU A 290 -11.99 1.15 12.37
N LEU A 291 -13.32 1.19 12.58
CA LEU A 291 -13.95 2.08 13.56
C LEU A 291 -13.43 1.82 14.98
N ASN A 292 -13.23 0.58 15.37
CA ASN A 292 -12.65 0.22 16.67
C ASN A 292 -11.22 0.75 16.85
N LEU A 293 -10.45 0.95 15.77
CA LEU A 293 -9.17 1.68 15.85
C LEU A 293 -9.36 3.20 15.92
N MET A 294 -10.36 3.73 15.22
CA MET A 294 -10.59 5.17 15.15
C MET A 294 -11.32 5.76 16.36
N LEU A 295 -11.99 4.94 17.16
CA LEU A 295 -12.74 5.37 18.32
C LEU A 295 -11.87 5.31 19.58
N PRO A 296 -11.53 6.47 20.21
CA PRO A 296 -10.74 6.48 21.44
C PRO A 296 -11.51 5.81 22.59
N SER A 297 -10.85 4.91 23.31
CA SER A 297 -11.45 4.18 24.45
C SER A 297 -11.93 5.11 25.58
N THR A 298 -11.37 6.32 25.68
CA THR A 298 -11.80 7.35 26.62
C THR A 298 -13.27 7.76 26.46
N TYR A 299 -13.75 7.81 25.19
CA TYR A 299 -15.12 8.18 24.87
C TYR A 299 -15.97 7.00 24.44
N TYR A 300 -15.34 5.91 24.01
CA TYR A 300 -15.97 4.68 23.50
C TYR A 300 -15.35 3.48 24.23
N PRO A 301 -15.71 3.26 25.51
CA PRO A 301 -15.09 2.19 26.30
C PRO A 301 -15.50 0.79 25.80
N ASN A 302 -16.70 0.69 25.21
CA ASN A 302 -17.18 -0.57 24.67
C ASN A 302 -16.83 -0.69 23.18
N ARG A 303 -16.22 -1.80 22.83
CA ARG A 303 -15.92 -2.13 21.46
C ARG A 303 -17.18 -2.39 20.65
N LEU A 304 -17.21 -1.91 19.40
CA LEU A 304 -18.27 -2.23 18.45
C LEU A 304 -18.16 -3.71 18.02
N ILE A 305 -19.31 -4.38 17.99
CA ILE A 305 -19.42 -5.79 17.61
C ILE A 305 -20.04 -5.90 16.21
N LYS A 306 -19.43 -6.67 15.32
CA LYS A 306 -19.88 -6.80 13.91
C LYS A 306 -21.34 -7.25 13.79
N SER A 307 -21.77 -8.18 14.65
CA SER A 307 -23.12 -8.69 14.66
C SER A 307 -24.20 -7.64 15.01
N ASP A 308 -23.84 -6.48 15.55
CA ASP A 308 -24.79 -5.40 15.82
C ASP A 308 -25.13 -4.59 14.57
N TYR A 309 -24.28 -4.67 13.54
CA TYR A 309 -24.36 -3.88 12.31
C TYR A 309 -24.60 -4.73 11.06
N PHE A 310 -24.19 -6.01 11.07
CA PHE A 310 -24.26 -6.91 9.92
C PHE A 310 -24.95 -8.21 10.27
N ASP A 311 -25.71 -8.76 9.32
CA ASP A 311 -26.27 -10.11 9.39
C ASP A 311 -25.20 -11.17 9.08
N ALA A 312 -25.53 -12.45 9.22
CA ALA A 312 -24.62 -13.57 9.00
C ALA A 312 -24.09 -13.63 7.55
N ASP A 313 -24.88 -13.19 6.59
CA ASP A 313 -24.51 -13.07 5.16
C ASP A 313 -23.69 -11.80 4.84
N LYS A 314 -23.31 -11.01 5.86
CA LYS A 314 -22.58 -9.76 5.78
C LYS A 314 -23.35 -8.60 5.15
N THR A 315 -24.67 -8.69 5.04
CA THR A 315 -25.51 -7.55 4.67
C THR A 315 -25.69 -6.59 5.84
N LEU A 316 -25.87 -5.30 5.53
CA LEU A 316 -26.09 -4.26 6.55
C LEU A 316 -27.48 -4.39 7.16
N LYS A 317 -27.57 -4.41 8.47
CA LYS A 317 -28.83 -4.33 9.20
C LYS A 317 -29.51 -2.98 8.98
N ARG A 318 -30.83 -2.96 9.10
CA ARG A 318 -31.62 -1.72 8.97
C ARG A 318 -31.13 -0.66 9.96
N GLY A 319 -30.82 0.54 9.46
CA GLY A 319 -30.32 1.67 10.25
C GLY A 319 -28.85 1.58 10.67
N ALA A 320 -28.13 0.50 10.33
CA ALA A 320 -26.70 0.36 10.64
C ALA A 320 -25.86 1.37 9.87
N LEU A 321 -26.23 1.70 8.62
CA LEU A 321 -25.51 2.68 7.81
C LEU A 321 -25.45 4.05 8.49
N ASP A 322 -26.59 4.53 9.01
CA ASP A 322 -26.65 5.83 9.69
C ASP A 322 -25.82 5.84 10.98
N LYS A 323 -25.83 4.73 11.72
CA LYS A 323 -24.98 4.58 12.91
C LYS A 323 -23.50 4.65 12.53
N ILE A 324 -23.07 3.91 11.52
CA ILE A 324 -21.69 3.93 11.00
C ILE A 324 -21.32 5.33 10.51
N ALA A 325 -22.18 5.97 9.72
CA ALA A 325 -21.96 7.33 9.21
C ALA A 325 -21.77 8.34 10.35
N ASN A 326 -22.57 8.25 11.40
CA ASN A 326 -22.43 9.11 12.57
C ASN A 326 -21.10 8.88 13.31
N LEU A 327 -20.64 7.64 13.44
CA LEU A 327 -19.34 7.32 14.04
C LEU A 327 -18.16 7.80 13.18
N CYS A 328 -18.35 7.91 11.87
CA CYS A 328 -17.31 8.43 10.96
C CYS A 328 -17.18 9.96 10.98
N LYS A 329 -18.18 10.70 11.44
CA LYS A 329 -18.13 12.17 11.48
C LYS A 329 -16.92 12.67 12.28
N GLY A 330 -16.17 13.60 11.70
CA GLY A 330 -14.95 14.12 12.30
C GLY A 330 -13.75 13.15 12.30
N ARG A 331 -13.87 11.94 11.72
CA ARG A 331 -12.82 10.92 11.76
C ARG A 331 -12.33 10.48 10.38
N VAL A 332 -12.99 10.91 9.32
CA VAL A 332 -12.65 10.52 7.96
C VAL A 332 -12.41 11.76 7.11
N SER A 333 -11.20 11.94 6.64
CA SER A 333 -10.87 12.85 5.56
C SER A 333 -10.97 12.09 4.24
N TYR A 334 -11.91 12.49 3.41
CA TYR A 334 -12.19 11.86 2.13
C TYR A 334 -11.77 12.76 0.98
N LEU A 335 -10.90 12.24 0.12
CA LEU A 335 -10.52 12.91 -1.11
C LEU A 335 -10.63 11.93 -2.28
N ARG A 336 -11.60 12.21 -3.16
CA ARG A 336 -11.81 11.49 -4.41
C ARG A 336 -11.53 12.46 -5.56
N ASP A 337 -10.83 11.95 -6.56
CA ASP A 337 -10.60 12.65 -7.82
C ASP A 337 -10.05 14.07 -7.60
N ALA A 338 -8.77 14.15 -7.22
CA ALA A 338 -8.06 15.40 -7.36
C ALA A 338 -8.18 15.81 -8.84
N ASN A 339 -8.84 16.88 -9.12
CA ASN A 339 -9.26 17.47 -10.38
C ASN A 339 -9.17 16.52 -11.61
N PRO A 340 -10.28 16.15 -12.28
CA PRO A 340 -10.30 15.22 -13.43
C PRO A 340 -9.32 15.58 -14.56
N LYS A 341 -8.92 16.85 -14.66
CA LYS A 341 -7.92 17.33 -15.65
C LYS A 341 -6.52 16.71 -15.46
N TYR A 342 -6.20 16.24 -14.27
CA TYR A 342 -4.87 15.65 -13.97
C TYR A 342 -4.85 14.13 -14.06
N PHE A 343 -6.00 13.51 -14.23
CA PHE A 343 -6.10 12.07 -14.40
C PHE A 343 -6.50 11.74 -15.84
N PRO A 344 -5.82 10.78 -16.48
CA PRO A 344 -6.18 10.35 -17.81
C PRO A 344 -7.61 9.79 -17.81
N THR A 345 -8.32 10.02 -18.91
CA THR A 345 -9.63 9.41 -19.12
C THR A 345 -9.51 7.89 -19.08
N LYS A 346 -10.29 7.24 -18.21
CA LYS A 346 -10.30 5.78 -18.09
C LYS A 346 -11.08 5.17 -19.26
N LYS A 347 -10.42 4.34 -20.03
CA LYS A 347 -11.05 3.53 -21.08
C LYS A 347 -10.92 2.04 -20.71
N PHE A 348 -12.05 1.39 -20.50
CA PHE A 348 -12.09 -0.04 -20.25
C PHE A 348 -12.26 -0.79 -21.58
N ILE A 349 -11.43 -1.79 -21.82
CA ILE A 349 -11.46 -2.63 -23.03
C ILE A 349 -12.01 -3.99 -22.67
N GLY A 350 -12.87 -4.56 -23.51
CA GLY A 350 -13.49 -5.86 -23.34
C GLY A 350 -15.01 -5.81 -23.33
N GLU A 351 -15.61 -6.94 -22.99
CA GLU A 351 -17.05 -7.16 -22.93
C GLU A 351 -17.58 -7.12 -21.49
N ASN A 352 -18.82 -6.70 -21.30
CA ASN A 352 -19.51 -6.86 -20.02
C ASN A 352 -20.01 -8.30 -19.90
N LEU A 353 -19.86 -8.90 -18.71
CA LEU A 353 -20.48 -10.18 -18.41
C LEU A 353 -21.76 -9.95 -17.60
N PRO A 354 -22.78 -10.83 -17.79
CA PRO A 354 -23.99 -10.80 -16.96
C PRO A 354 -23.62 -10.90 -15.47
N GLY A 355 -24.24 -10.06 -14.63
CA GLY A 355 -23.96 -10.01 -13.21
C GLY A 355 -22.70 -9.23 -12.78
N VAL A 356 -21.86 -8.77 -13.74
CA VAL A 356 -20.63 -7.99 -13.44
C VAL A 356 -20.57 -6.73 -14.32
N PRO A 357 -21.47 -5.75 -14.08
CA PRO A 357 -21.65 -4.60 -14.98
C PRO A 357 -20.49 -3.61 -15.01
N TYR A 358 -19.65 -3.59 -13.95
CA TYR A 358 -18.58 -2.59 -13.79
C TYR A 358 -17.20 -3.05 -14.29
N LEU A 359 -17.08 -4.30 -14.72
CA LEU A 359 -15.81 -4.86 -15.24
C LEU A 359 -15.95 -5.24 -16.71
N LYS A 360 -14.87 -5.04 -17.45
CA LYS A 360 -14.73 -5.48 -18.82
C LYS A 360 -13.81 -6.72 -18.87
N PHE A 361 -14.19 -7.69 -19.67
CA PHE A 361 -13.45 -8.95 -19.81
C PHE A 361 -13.05 -9.18 -21.26
N ILE A 362 -11.86 -9.70 -21.46
CA ILE A 362 -11.40 -10.16 -22.77
C ILE A 362 -11.48 -11.68 -22.75
N ARG A 363 -12.26 -12.25 -23.66
CA ARG A 363 -12.37 -13.72 -23.79
C ARG A 363 -11.08 -14.28 -24.38
N CYS A 364 -10.53 -15.27 -23.71
CA CYS A 364 -9.32 -15.95 -24.12
C CYS A 364 -9.59 -17.47 -24.10
N PRO A 365 -10.18 -18.05 -25.17
CA PRO A 365 -10.49 -19.50 -25.23
C PRO A 365 -9.20 -20.30 -25.07
N MET A 366 -9.22 -21.34 -24.27
CA MET A 366 -8.07 -22.23 -24.09
C MET A 366 -7.82 -23.04 -25.38
N SER A 367 -6.55 -23.34 -25.66
CA SER A 367 -6.18 -24.35 -26.67
C SER A 367 -6.60 -25.75 -26.21
N ASP A 368 -6.61 -26.73 -27.10
CA ASP A 368 -6.97 -28.11 -26.76
C ASP A 368 -6.08 -28.67 -25.64
N LEU A 369 -4.78 -28.47 -25.73
CA LEU A 369 -3.84 -28.89 -24.67
C LEU A 369 -4.18 -28.22 -23.33
N HIS A 370 -4.39 -26.92 -23.34
CA HIS A 370 -4.70 -26.14 -22.14
C HIS A 370 -6.06 -26.54 -21.55
N TYR A 371 -7.08 -26.69 -22.39
CA TYR A 371 -8.43 -27.09 -21.98
C TYR A 371 -8.49 -28.52 -21.43
N ASN A 372 -7.83 -29.47 -22.08
CA ASN A 372 -7.78 -30.85 -21.60
C ASN A 372 -7.07 -30.94 -20.24
N THR A 373 -6.01 -30.18 -20.08
CA THR A 373 -5.31 -30.06 -18.77
C THR A 373 -6.21 -29.45 -17.71
N TYR A 374 -6.89 -28.33 -18.02
CA TYR A 374 -7.85 -27.72 -17.13
C TYR A 374 -8.96 -28.68 -16.71
N LYS A 375 -9.56 -29.37 -17.68
CA LYS A 375 -10.65 -30.34 -17.43
C LYS A 375 -10.20 -31.52 -16.54
N SER A 376 -8.95 -31.94 -16.62
CA SER A 376 -8.42 -33.03 -15.78
C SER A 376 -8.29 -32.64 -14.28
N VAL A 377 -8.27 -31.37 -13.96
CA VAL A 377 -8.08 -30.85 -12.60
C VAL A 377 -9.36 -30.22 -12.03
N TYR A 378 -10.24 -29.72 -12.91
CA TYR A 378 -11.44 -29.00 -12.47
C TYR A 378 -12.50 -29.94 -11.90
N THR A 379 -12.88 -29.75 -10.63
CA THR A 379 -13.82 -30.58 -9.88
C THR A 379 -15.18 -29.92 -9.63
N GLY A 380 -15.54 -28.89 -10.44
CA GLY A 380 -16.81 -28.15 -10.29
C GLY A 380 -16.72 -26.86 -9.48
N SER A 381 -15.61 -26.62 -8.77
CA SER A 381 -15.33 -25.36 -8.09
C SER A 381 -13.91 -24.89 -8.40
N LEU A 382 -13.68 -23.56 -8.28
CA LEU A 382 -12.35 -22.99 -8.43
C LEU A 382 -11.51 -23.29 -7.20
N THR A 383 -10.53 -24.18 -7.35
CA THR A 383 -9.48 -24.44 -6.38
C THR A 383 -8.26 -23.56 -6.68
N PRO A 384 -7.32 -23.34 -5.74
CA PRO A 384 -6.07 -22.66 -6.05
C PRO A 384 -5.33 -23.29 -7.23
N GLU A 385 -5.32 -24.59 -7.34
CA GLU A 385 -4.69 -25.34 -8.43
C GLU A 385 -5.35 -25.06 -9.80
N SER A 386 -6.68 -25.09 -9.87
CA SER A 386 -7.40 -24.75 -11.09
C SER A 386 -7.25 -23.27 -11.47
N GLN A 387 -7.05 -22.36 -10.52
CA GLN A 387 -6.75 -20.97 -10.81
C GLN A 387 -5.39 -20.80 -11.48
N TYR A 388 -4.34 -21.45 -10.99
CA TYR A 388 -3.02 -21.42 -11.65
C TYR A 388 -3.09 -21.97 -13.08
N LEU A 389 -3.89 -23.01 -13.28
CA LEU A 389 -4.08 -23.62 -14.59
C LEU A 389 -4.85 -22.75 -15.57
N THR A 390 -5.59 -21.73 -15.12
CA THR A 390 -6.21 -20.76 -16.05
C THR A 390 -5.20 -19.88 -16.79
N ASP A 391 -3.95 -19.85 -16.34
CA ASP A 391 -2.92 -19.00 -16.94
C ASP A 391 -2.25 -19.68 -18.12
N PHE A 392 -1.81 -20.92 -17.98
CA PHE A 392 -1.14 -21.66 -19.05
C PHE A 392 -1.07 -23.17 -18.77
N ALA A 393 -0.81 -23.94 -19.84
CA ALA A 393 -0.37 -25.33 -19.76
C ALA A 393 0.68 -25.57 -20.83
N ILE A 394 1.85 -26.10 -20.48
CA ILE A 394 2.92 -26.41 -21.40
C ILE A 394 2.89 -27.90 -21.76
N PRO A 395 3.43 -28.31 -22.92
CA PRO A 395 3.53 -29.72 -23.29
C PRO A 395 4.20 -30.59 -22.25
N ASN A 396 3.72 -31.79 -22.04
CA ASN A 396 4.24 -32.78 -21.11
C ASN A 396 4.98 -33.88 -21.86
N PRO A 397 6.25 -34.17 -21.60
CA PRO A 397 7.00 -35.21 -22.32
C PRO A 397 6.43 -36.61 -22.12
N ASN A 398 5.71 -36.87 -21.03
CA ASN A 398 5.13 -38.17 -20.71
C ASN A 398 3.64 -38.28 -21.08
N ASN A 399 2.96 -37.19 -21.42
CA ASN A 399 1.56 -37.20 -21.75
C ASN A 399 1.22 -36.13 -22.81
N PRO A 400 1.01 -36.50 -24.09
CA PRO A 400 0.77 -35.51 -25.14
C PRO A 400 -0.62 -34.85 -25.05
N LYS A 401 -1.56 -35.39 -24.25
CA LYS A 401 -2.92 -34.87 -24.12
C LYS A 401 -3.13 -33.94 -22.93
N ILE A 402 -2.31 -34.06 -21.87
CA ILE A 402 -2.39 -33.29 -20.63
C ILE A 402 -1.06 -32.59 -20.42
N GLY A 403 -1.10 -31.26 -20.33
CA GLY A 403 0.08 -30.43 -20.15
C GLY A 403 0.53 -30.35 -18.69
N MET A 404 1.69 -29.71 -18.48
CA MET A 404 2.24 -29.36 -17.17
C MET A 404 1.92 -27.91 -16.86
N TYR A 405 1.57 -27.62 -15.60
CA TYR A 405 1.32 -26.25 -15.12
C TYR A 405 1.92 -25.98 -13.73
N GLN A 406 2.14 -27.02 -12.93
CA GLN A 406 2.73 -26.86 -11.59
C GLN A 406 4.24 -26.67 -11.68
N THR A 407 4.75 -25.69 -10.93
CA THR A 407 6.18 -25.40 -10.87
C THR A 407 7.03 -26.61 -10.48
N SER A 408 6.54 -27.42 -9.52
CA SER A 408 7.22 -28.64 -9.06
C SER A 408 7.32 -29.70 -10.13
N GLU A 409 6.27 -29.91 -10.92
CA GLU A 409 6.23 -30.84 -12.02
C GLU A 409 7.16 -30.40 -13.17
N ILE A 410 7.06 -29.12 -13.55
CA ILE A 410 7.88 -28.54 -14.61
C ILE A 410 9.39 -28.66 -14.27
N LYS A 411 9.78 -28.34 -13.03
CA LYS A 411 11.17 -28.47 -12.56
C LYS A 411 11.68 -29.91 -12.53
N LYS A 412 10.79 -30.87 -12.30
CA LYS A 412 11.16 -32.30 -12.28
C LYS A 412 11.27 -32.93 -13.67
N MET A 413 10.46 -32.45 -14.64
CA MET A 413 10.32 -33.15 -15.91
C MET A 413 11.01 -32.42 -17.06
N LEU A 414 10.81 -31.10 -17.18
CA LEU A 414 11.28 -30.34 -18.33
C LEU A 414 12.81 -30.31 -18.52
N PRO A 415 13.63 -30.19 -17.46
CA PRO A 415 15.08 -30.24 -17.59
C PRO A 415 15.58 -31.56 -18.21
N TYR A 416 14.94 -32.66 -17.86
CA TYR A 416 15.34 -34.03 -18.23
C TYR A 416 14.64 -34.56 -19.47
N ALA A 417 13.72 -33.81 -20.07
CA ALA A 417 13.11 -34.16 -21.32
C ALA A 417 14.18 -34.28 -22.44
N ASN A 418 13.99 -35.24 -23.36
CA ASN A 418 14.96 -35.48 -24.39
C ASN A 418 15.04 -34.30 -25.40
N GLN A 419 16.20 -34.08 -25.98
CA GLN A 419 16.48 -32.90 -26.81
C GLN A 419 15.54 -32.86 -28.05
N LYS A 420 15.30 -33.99 -28.73
CA LYS A 420 14.41 -34.05 -29.88
C LYS A 420 12.99 -33.57 -29.53
N TRP A 421 12.47 -33.98 -28.37
CA TRP A 421 11.15 -33.54 -27.88
C TRP A 421 11.14 -32.03 -27.56
N LYS A 422 12.25 -31.52 -26.97
CA LYS A 422 12.39 -30.08 -26.69
C LYS A 422 12.37 -29.25 -27.98
N ASP A 423 13.06 -29.71 -29.01
CA ASP A 423 13.15 -29.02 -30.29
C ASP A 423 11.79 -29.06 -31.04
N GLU A 424 11.11 -30.21 -31.06
CA GLU A 424 9.76 -30.33 -31.61
C GLU A 424 8.74 -29.44 -30.94
N ASN A 425 8.82 -29.28 -29.62
CA ASN A 425 7.93 -28.41 -28.84
C ASN A 425 8.44 -26.98 -28.70
N LYS A 426 9.65 -26.66 -29.22
CA LYS A 426 10.28 -25.34 -29.17
C LYS A 426 10.40 -24.80 -27.75
N ILE A 427 10.61 -25.70 -26.78
CA ILE A 427 10.63 -25.40 -25.33
C ILE A 427 11.97 -25.86 -24.74
N ASN A 428 12.48 -25.07 -23.80
CA ASN A 428 13.65 -25.43 -23.04
C ASN A 428 13.51 -24.92 -21.59
N PHE A 429 14.43 -25.35 -20.72
CA PHE A 429 14.48 -24.95 -19.33
C PHE A 429 15.88 -24.50 -18.97
N LYS A 430 16.05 -23.24 -18.60
CA LYS A 430 17.33 -22.65 -18.25
C LYS A 430 17.17 -21.74 -17.01
N ARG A 431 18.09 -21.85 -16.04
CA ARG A 431 18.11 -21.03 -14.83
C ARG A 431 16.75 -20.94 -14.14
N ASP A 432 16.11 -22.09 -13.94
CA ASP A 432 14.76 -22.19 -13.34
C ASP A 432 13.63 -21.49 -14.11
N LYS A 433 13.82 -21.22 -15.40
CA LYS A 433 12.85 -20.54 -16.26
C LYS A 433 12.51 -21.38 -17.50
N ILE A 434 11.25 -21.29 -17.94
CA ILE A 434 10.81 -21.81 -19.23
C ILE A 434 11.27 -20.82 -20.29
N VAL A 435 11.97 -21.29 -21.30
CA VAL A 435 12.50 -20.48 -22.42
C VAL A 435 12.26 -21.17 -23.76
N GLY A 436 12.41 -20.45 -24.85
CA GLY A 436 12.32 -20.98 -26.21
C GLY A 436 11.21 -20.36 -27.04
N ASP A 437 11.19 -20.69 -28.32
CA ASP A 437 10.26 -20.09 -29.30
C ASP A 437 8.77 -20.33 -28.98
N ILE A 438 8.45 -21.32 -28.14
CA ILE A 438 7.08 -21.54 -27.66
C ILE A 438 6.49 -20.32 -26.98
N LEU A 439 7.33 -19.43 -26.42
CA LEU A 439 6.93 -18.17 -25.78
C LEU A 439 6.75 -17.01 -26.76
N ARG A 440 7.13 -17.18 -28.04
CA ARG A 440 6.91 -16.17 -29.06
C ARG A 440 5.43 -16.09 -29.43
N LEU A 441 4.93 -14.91 -29.75
CA LEU A 441 3.52 -14.65 -30.01
C LEU A 441 2.88 -15.60 -30.99
N GLN A 442 3.60 -15.99 -32.01
CA GLN A 442 3.10 -16.94 -33.02
C GLN A 442 2.82 -18.37 -32.49
N TYR A 443 3.50 -18.81 -31.43
CA TYR A 443 3.35 -20.15 -30.84
C TYR A 443 2.65 -20.10 -29.47
N LEU A 444 2.63 -18.93 -28.83
CA LEU A 444 2.09 -18.72 -27.49
C LEU A 444 0.62 -19.18 -27.33
N PRO A 445 -0.28 -18.99 -28.33
CA PRO A 445 -1.66 -19.49 -28.26
C PRO A 445 -1.78 -21.00 -28.00
N ARG A 446 -0.76 -21.78 -28.34
CA ARG A 446 -0.75 -23.23 -28.10
C ARG A 446 -0.78 -23.57 -26.60
N ILE A 447 -0.17 -22.72 -25.77
CA ILE A 447 -0.04 -22.96 -24.33
C ILE A 447 -0.85 -21.97 -23.49
N THR A 448 -1.13 -20.79 -24.03
CA THR A 448 -1.88 -19.73 -23.33
C THR A 448 -2.42 -18.67 -24.28
N ASN A 449 -3.70 -18.66 -24.53
CA ASN A 449 -4.36 -17.57 -25.25
C ASN A 449 -4.50 -16.31 -24.42
N LYS A 450 -4.55 -16.44 -23.10
CA LYS A 450 -4.61 -15.31 -22.18
C LYS A 450 -3.38 -14.40 -22.32
N PHE A 451 -2.18 -14.95 -22.25
CA PHE A 451 -0.95 -14.18 -22.41
C PHE A 451 -0.68 -13.81 -23.88
N ALA A 452 -1.12 -14.60 -24.84
CA ALA A 452 -1.08 -14.21 -26.25
C ALA A 452 -1.90 -12.93 -26.49
N LYS A 453 -3.12 -12.87 -25.98
CA LYS A 453 -3.99 -11.69 -26.09
C LYS A 453 -3.45 -10.48 -25.34
N MET A 454 -2.85 -10.70 -24.19
CA MET A 454 -2.13 -9.66 -23.46
C MET A 454 -0.97 -9.09 -24.31
N MET A 455 -0.17 -9.95 -24.96
CA MET A 455 0.94 -9.55 -25.83
C MET A 455 0.47 -8.76 -27.06
N GLU A 456 -0.64 -9.17 -27.69
CA GLU A 456 -1.25 -8.39 -28.77
C GLU A 456 -1.61 -6.97 -28.30
N THR A 457 -2.23 -6.87 -27.12
CA THR A 457 -2.61 -5.59 -26.52
C THR A 457 -1.37 -4.72 -26.21
N ILE A 458 -0.32 -5.31 -25.66
CA ILE A 458 0.95 -4.62 -25.39
C ILE A 458 1.56 -4.09 -26.69
N ASN A 459 1.61 -4.93 -27.74
CA ASN A 459 2.14 -4.54 -29.04
C ASN A 459 1.33 -3.40 -29.66
N ASP A 460 0.00 -3.43 -29.54
CA ASP A 460 -0.86 -2.35 -30.00
C ASP A 460 -0.57 -1.03 -29.26
N ILE A 461 -0.45 -1.08 -27.93
CA ILE A 461 -0.11 0.08 -27.12
C ILE A 461 1.27 0.67 -27.52
N ILE A 462 2.27 -0.18 -27.69
CA ILE A 462 3.63 0.25 -28.08
C ILE A 462 3.64 0.90 -29.46
N LYS A 463 2.89 0.35 -30.41
CA LYS A 463 2.86 0.86 -31.79
C LYS A 463 2.05 2.13 -31.93
N ASN A 464 0.95 2.24 -31.23
CA ASN A 464 -0.08 3.27 -31.49
C ASN A 464 -0.21 4.29 -30.37
N GLN A 465 0.43 4.09 -29.23
CA GLN A 465 0.30 4.95 -28.05
C GLN A 465 1.66 5.16 -27.41
N CYS A 466 1.80 6.31 -26.74
CA CYS A 466 2.95 6.58 -25.88
C CYS A 466 2.51 6.46 -24.43
N GLY A 467 3.29 5.78 -23.59
CA GLY A 467 2.95 5.72 -22.17
C GLY A 467 3.63 4.59 -21.42
N LYS A 468 3.25 4.45 -20.16
CA LYS A 468 3.73 3.38 -19.27
C LYS A 468 2.73 2.24 -19.28
N ILE A 469 3.24 1.01 -19.34
CA ILE A 469 2.44 -0.21 -19.23
C ILE A 469 2.66 -0.78 -17.83
N PHE A 470 1.58 -1.02 -17.10
CA PHE A 470 1.59 -1.70 -15.82
C PHE A 470 0.88 -3.05 -15.96
N ILE A 471 1.57 -4.14 -15.63
CA ILE A 471 1.03 -5.49 -15.67
C ILE A 471 0.93 -5.98 -14.23
N TYR A 472 -0.28 -6.35 -13.81
CA TYR A 472 -0.52 -6.96 -12.50
C TYR A 472 -0.88 -8.44 -12.67
N HIS A 473 -0.27 -9.26 -11.83
CA HIS A 473 -0.60 -10.67 -11.67
C HIS A 473 -0.49 -11.07 -10.21
N ASN A 474 -1.43 -11.85 -9.69
CA ASN A 474 -1.44 -12.26 -8.27
C ASN A 474 -0.38 -13.33 -7.95
N VAL A 475 0.20 -13.98 -8.96
CA VAL A 475 1.27 -14.97 -8.82
C VAL A 475 2.60 -14.36 -9.29
N ILE A 476 3.65 -14.52 -8.48
CA ILE A 476 4.99 -13.98 -8.79
C ILE A 476 5.84 -15.01 -9.53
N HIS A 477 5.81 -16.27 -9.07
CA HIS A 477 6.69 -17.33 -9.54
C HIS A 477 6.40 -17.76 -10.99
N MET A 478 6.88 -18.95 -11.37
CA MET A 478 6.94 -19.47 -12.74
C MET A 478 5.62 -19.36 -13.54
N SER A 479 4.46 -19.43 -12.87
CA SER A 479 3.15 -19.29 -13.51
C SER A 479 2.62 -17.85 -13.56
N GLY A 480 3.36 -16.87 -13.06
CA GLY A 480 2.91 -15.50 -12.92
C GLY A 480 3.83 -14.48 -13.58
N VAL A 481 4.19 -13.43 -12.82
CA VAL A 481 4.97 -12.28 -13.33
C VAL A 481 6.28 -12.71 -13.98
N LEU A 482 6.99 -13.71 -13.42
CA LEU A 482 8.25 -14.18 -13.99
C LEU A 482 8.05 -14.88 -15.33
N PHE A 483 6.93 -15.59 -15.54
CA PHE A 483 6.60 -16.17 -16.84
C PHE A 483 6.25 -15.10 -17.87
N ILE A 484 5.49 -14.08 -17.46
CA ILE A 484 5.19 -12.92 -18.29
C ILE A 484 6.48 -12.20 -18.69
N GLN A 485 7.43 -12.02 -17.76
CA GLN A 485 8.74 -11.45 -18.06
C GLN A 485 9.47 -12.24 -19.16
N GLU A 486 9.51 -13.57 -19.07
CA GLU A 486 10.15 -14.39 -20.11
C GLU A 486 9.44 -14.27 -21.46
N ILE A 487 8.11 -14.19 -21.49
CA ILE A 487 7.35 -13.94 -22.72
C ILE A 487 7.76 -12.59 -23.32
N LEU A 488 7.85 -11.54 -22.53
CA LEU A 488 8.25 -10.20 -22.99
C LEU A 488 9.69 -10.19 -23.53
N LEU A 489 10.62 -10.89 -22.87
CA LEU A 489 12.01 -11.06 -23.32
C LEU A 489 12.10 -11.81 -24.66
N GLN A 490 11.40 -12.93 -24.79
CA GLN A 490 11.41 -13.76 -26.00
C GLN A 490 10.77 -13.08 -27.23
N ASN A 491 9.93 -12.06 -26.97
CA ASN A 491 9.31 -11.24 -28.02
C ASN A 491 10.00 -9.88 -28.21
N TYR A 492 11.17 -9.66 -27.59
CA TYR A 492 11.98 -8.44 -27.74
C TYR A 492 11.25 -7.15 -27.33
N ILE A 493 10.29 -7.26 -26.40
CA ILE A 493 9.56 -6.10 -25.85
C ILE A 493 10.37 -5.40 -24.77
N ILE A 494 11.09 -6.19 -23.95
CA ILE A 494 12.00 -5.71 -22.92
C ILE A 494 13.37 -6.34 -23.07
N GLY A 495 14.42 -5.66 -22.57
CA GLY A 495 15.77 -6.22 -22.40
C GLY A 495 16.03 -6.56 -20.94
N GLU A 496 16.84 -7.59 -20.69
CA GLU A 496 17.30 -7.90 -19.36
C GLU A 496 18.46 -6.94 -19.01
N HIS A 497 18.31 -6.17 -17.94
CA HIS A 497 19.39 -5.29 -17.49
C HIS A 497 20.33 -6.07 -16.57
N ASP A 498 21.53 -6.31 -17.03
CA ASP A 498 22.60 -7.03 -16.29
C ASP A 498 23.33 -6.15 -15.25
N GLY A 499 22.87 -4.91 -15.06
CA GLY A 499 23.55 -3.93 -14.19
C GLY A 499 24.67 -3.18 -14.89
N SER A 500 25.00 -3.51 -16.13
CA SER A 500 25.90 -2.73 -16.98
C SER A 500 25.14 -1.58 -17.64
N THR A 501 25.81 -0.45 -17.84
CA THR A 501 25.25 0.77 -18.45
C THR A 501 25.32 0.71 -19.98
N ALA A 502 24.87 -0.37 -20.59
CA ALA A 502 24.72 -0.36 -22.03
C ALA A 502 23.54 0.53 -22.42
N ASN A 503 23.81 1.65 -23.04
CA ASN A 503 22.84 2.48 -23.71
C ASN A 503 22.08 1.65 -24.74
N THR A 504 20.80 1.48 -24.56
CA THR A 504 19.85 1.16 -25.61
C THR A 504 18.79 2.24 -25.67
#